data_5df3d9acdb349b2a686efd1e1cf0c575
#
_entry.id   5df3d9acdb349b2a686efd1e1cf0c575
#
_cell.length_a   1.000
_cell.length_b   1.000
_cell.length_c   1.000
_cell.angle_alpha   90.00
_cell.angle_beta   90.00
_cell.angle_gamma   90.00
#
_symmetry.space_group_name_H-M   'P 1'
#
loop_
_entity.id
_entity.type
_entity.pdbx_description
1 polymer ?
#
loop_
_entity_poly.entity_id
_entity_poly.type
_entity_poly.pdbx_seq_one_letter_code
_entity_poly.pdbx_strand_id
1 'polypeptide(L)'
;MYLREDDVHLADVRCGSTTRGWSPLRPAPVFGLVLVRDGVLRGRSDGVEHVLDAASVFVERLGSEQQFAHPLGPDTFTEIVLSEPRVADLLGGDPTVPEGLVMVTPELALAHRLLLSRARRDADGFELAERTALFAAAVFARLAPDRVASGRPASAAARRRLADDARAVLAARPTVGLEALSRVVGASPHHLSRVFTAVTGSTLCAHRDRLRLARVLDRLNEGERDLAGLARELGYTDQSHMTRAVRRAVGMPPGRLRTLLTSGGA
;
A
#
# COMPACT_ATOMS: atom_id res chain seq x y z
N MET A 1 -4.53 8.12 -10.38
CA MET A 1 -3.27 7.69 -9.73
C MET A 1 -3.37 8.02 -8.25
N TYR A 2 -3.20 7.04 -7.36
CA TYR A 2 -3.29 7.24 -5.91
C TYR A 2 -1.93 7.12 -5.21
N LEU A 3 -1.07 6.22 -5.71
CA LEU A 3 0.28 6.00 -5.19
C LEU A 3 1.24 5.89 -6.37
N ARG A 4 2.40 6.51 -6.25
CA ARG A 4 3.52 6.36 -7.17
C ARG A 4 4.81 6.38 -6.37
N GLU A 5 5.36 5.21 -6.16
CA GLU A 5 6.69 4.98 -5.58
C GLU A 5 7.51 4.15 -6.57
N ASP A 6 8.82 4.07 -6.39
CA ASP A 6 9.72 3.40 -7.35
C ASP A 6 9.34 1.92 -7.60
N ASP A 7 8.84 1.24 -6.56
CA ASP A 7 8.58 -0.20 -6.58
C ASP A 7 7.09 -0.57 -6.64
N VAL A 8 6.17 0.41 -6.50
CA VAL A 8 4.73 0.14 -6.51
C VAL A 8 3.92 1.34 -6.96
N HIS A 9 2.98 1.10 -7.88
CA HIS A 9 1.99 2.10 -8.28
C HIS A 9 0.59 1.56 -8.00
N LEU A 10 -0.32 2.44 -7.58
CA LEU A 10 -1.74 2.15 -7.41
C LEU A 10 -2.56 3.14 -8.22
N ALA A 11 -3.34 2.65 -9.14
CA ALA A 11 -4.22 3.46 -9.98
C ALA A 11 -5.66 2.93 -9.97
N ASP A 12 -6.59 3.87 -10.09
CA ASP A 12 -8.00 3.62 -10.40
C ASP A 12 -8.17 3.97 -11.88
N VAL A 13 -8.51 2.99 -12.69
CA VAL A 13 -8.63 3.12 -14.13
C VAL A 13 -10.09 3.03 -14.54
N ARG A 14 -10.51 3.97 -15.34
CA ARG A 14 -11.80 3.93 -16.04
C ARG A 14 -11.51 3.81 -17.53
N CYS A 15 -11.80 2.65 -18.09
CA CYS A 15 -11.66 2.42 -19.51
C CYS A 15 -12.96 2.83 -20.22
N GLY A 16 -12.85 3.81 -21.12
CA GLY A 16 -13.97 4.25 -21.94
C GLY A 16 -14.12 3.48 -23.27
N SER A 17 -13.37 2.37 -23.44
CA SER A 17 -13.39 1.61 -24.67
C SER A 17 -14.79 1.04 -24.95
N THR A 18 -15.26 1.26 -26.18
CA THR A 18 -16.48 0.64 -26.72
C THR A 18 -16.15 -0.51 -27.68
N THR A 19 -14.87 -0.79 -27.89
CA THR A 19 -14.39 -1.82 -28.81
C THR A 19 -14.60 -3.20 -28.20
N ARG A 20 -15.50 -3.99 -28.78
CA ARG A 20 -15.80 -5.36 -28.30
C ARG A 20 -14.76 -6.39 -28.77
N GLY A 21 -13.95 -6.05 -29.76
CA GLY A 21 -12.88 -6.89 -30.27
C GLY A 21 -11.61 -6.86 -29.41
N TRP A 22 -10.68 -7.73 -29.73
CA TRP A 22 -9.38 -7.78 -29.08
C TRP A 22 -8.52 -6.57 -29.45
N SER A 23 -7.82 -6.03 -28.45
CA SER A 23 -6.76 -5.04 -28.66
C SER A 23 -5.60 -5.65 -29.49
N PRO A 24 -4.72 -4.83 -30.06
CA PRO A 24 -3.48 -5.34 -30.64
C PRO A 24 -2.68 -6.18 -29.62
N LEU A 25 -2.08 -7.27 -30.10
CA LEU A 25 -1.18 -8.09 -29.30
C LEU A 25 0.05 -7.28 -28.91
N ARG A 26 0.38 -7.23 -27.64
CA ARG A 26 1.53 -6.50 -27.11
C ARG A 26 2.13 -7.24 -25.90
N PRO A 27 3.45 -7.19 -25.72
CA PRO A 27 4.04 -7.69 -24.47
C PRO A 27 3.60 -6.81 -23.29
N ALA A 28 3.33 -7.42 -22.14
CA ALA A 28 3.06 -6.72 -20.91
C ALA A 28 4.30 -5.91 -20.49
N PRO A 29 4.17 -4.60 -20.29
CA PRO A 29 5.31 -3.74 -19.96
C PRO A 29 5.72 -3.84 -18.48
N VAL A 30 4.90 -4.44 -17.64
CA VAL A 30 5.05 -4.47 -16.18
C VAL A 30 4.52 -5.78 -15.59
N PHE A 31 4.84 -6.00 -14.31
CA PHE A 31 4.06 -6.90 -13.46
C PHE A 31 2.87 -6.11 -12.90
N GLY A 32 1.66 -6.61 -13.10
CA GLY A 32 0.44 -5.92 -12.69
C GLY A 32 -0.56 -6.83 -11.99
N LEU A 33 -1.35 -6.25 -11.09
CA LEU A 33 -2.56 -6.86 -10.55
C LEU A 33 -3.74 -6.03 -11.07
N VAL A 34 -4.61 -6.64 -11.86
CA VAL A 34 -5.81 -6.01 -12.41
C VAL A 34 -7.03 -6.57 -11.70
N LEU A 35 -7.79 -5.68 -11.05
CA LEU A 35 -9.01 -6.01 -10.32
C LEU A 35 -10.19 -5.24 -10.91
N VAL A 36 -11.02 -5.92 -11.69
CA VAL A 36 -12.24 -5.32 -12.23
C VAL A 36 -13.20 -4.98 -11.08
N ARG A 37 -13.83 -3.79 -11.15
CA ARG A 37 -14.80 -3.32 -10.14
C ARG A 37 -16.19 -3.19 -10.71
N ASP A 38 -16.28 -2.84 -11.98
CA ASP A 38 -17.52 -2.72 -12.72
C ASP A 38 -17.27 -3.10 -14.18
N GLY A 39 -18.22 -3.80 -14.78
CA GLY A 39 -18.09 -4.35 -16.12
C GLY A 39 -17.43 -5.74 -16.15
N VAL A 40 -17.07 -6.18 -17.34
CA VAL A 40 -16.36 -7.43 -17.62
C VAL A 40 -15.27 -7.16 -18.65
N LEU A 41 -14.07 -7.60 -18.34
CA LEU A 41 -12.91 -7.55 -19.23
C LEU A 41 -12.59 -8.98 -19.67
N ARG A 42 -12.22 -9.20 -20.92
CA ARG A 42 -11.58 -10.44 -21.36
C ARG A 42 -10.10 -10.15 -21.55
N GLY A 43 -9.26 -10.94 -20.93
CA GLY A 43 -7.81 -10.90 -21.09
C GLY A 43 -7.33 -12.17 -21.79
N ARG A 44 -6.31 -12.05 -22.62
CA ARG A 44 -5.56 -13.18 -23.16
C ARG A 44 -4.09 -12.95 -22.86
N SER A 45 -3.46 -13.95 -22.24
CA SER A 45 -2.04 -13.91 -21.91
C SER A 45 -1.38 -15.18 -22.46
N ASP A 46 -0.36 -15.01 -23.31
CA ASP A 46 0.35 -16.11 -23.98
C ASP A 46 -0.60 -17.14 -24.63
N GLY A 47 -1.70 -16.66 -25.22
CA GLY A 47 -2.71 -17.49 -25.89
C GLY A 47 -3.82 -18.03 -24.98
N VAL A 48 -3.67 -17.97 -23.64
CA VAL A 48 -4.70 -18.41 -22.68
C VAL A 48 -5.69 -17.28 -22.42
N GLU A 49 -6.98 -17.58 -22.56
CA GLU A 49 -8.03 -16.59 -22.40
C GLU A 49 -8.68 -16.69 -21.00
N HIS A 50 -8.93 -15.50 -20.44
CA HIS A 50 -9.54 -15.33 -19.13
C HIS A 50 -10.70 -14.34 -19.18
N VAL A 51 -11.76 -14.62 -18.44
CA VAL A 51 -12.81 -13.66 -18.13
C VAL A 51 -12.47 -13.00 -16.81
N LEU A 52 -12.38 -11.67 -16.81
CA LEU A 52 -12.01 -10.86 -15.67
C LEU A 52 -13.23 -10.08 -15.19
N ASP A 53 -13.62 -10.33 -13.98
CA ASP A 53 -14.76 -9.70 -13.31
C ASP A 53 -14.40 -9.32 -11.86
N ALA A 54 -15.37 -8.85 -11.10
CA ALA A 54 -15.15 -8.44 -9.71
C ALA A 54 -14.81 -9.60 -8.74
N ALA A 55 -14.88 -10.84 -9.20
CA ALA A 55 -14.55 -12.03 -8.42
C ALA A 55 -13.14 -12.58 -8.68
N SER A 56 -12.36 -11.92 -9.53
CA SER A 56 -11.03 -12.38 -9.92
C SER A 56 -9.98 -11.24 -9.89
N VAL A 57 -8.72 -11.63 -9.66
CA VAL A 57 -7.53 -10.79 -9.87
C VAL A 57 -6.75 -11.40 -11.02
N PHE A 58 -6.55 -10.64 -12.07
CA PHE A 58 -5.64 -11.02 -13.14
C PHE A 58 -4.24 -10.55 -12.80
N VAL A 59 -3.26 -11.44 -12.96
CA VAL A 59 -1.87 -11.15 -12.68
C VAL A 59 -1.12 -11.03 -14.01
N GLU A 60 -0.76 -9.79 -14.35
CA GLU A 60 0.05 -9.51 -15.54
C GLU A 60 1.50 -9.91 -15.28
N ARG A 61 2.08 -10.61 -16.25
CA ARG A 61 3.47 -11.09 -16.22
C ARG A 61 4.31 -10.26 -17.18
N LEU A 62 5.34 -9.61 -16.68
CA LEU A 62 6.25 -8.85 -17.52
C LEU A 62 6.70 -9.66 -18.76
N GLY A 63 6.54 -9.08 -19.93
CA GLY A 63 6.92 -9.67 -21.22
C GLY A 63 5.94 -10.68 -21.80
N SER A 64 4.89 -11.13 -21.07
CA SER A 64 3.86 -12.01 -21.63
C SER A 64 3.08 -11.31 -22.74
N GLU A 65 2.74 -12.03 -23.80
CA GLU A 65 1.93 -11.49 -24.90
C GLU A 65 0.48 -11.31 -24.46
N GLN A 66 -0.03 -10.08 -24.50
CA GLN A 66 -1.36 -9.77 -23.98
C GLN A 66 -2.26 -9.05 -24.97
N GLN A 67 -3.55 -9.36 -24.83
CA GLN A 67 -4.66 -8.68 -25.51
C GLN A 67 -5.82 -8.53 -24.52
N PHE A 68 -6.58 -7.45 -24.66
CA PHE A 68 -7.79 -7.22 -23.87
C PHE A 68 -8.98 -6.91 -24.79
N ALA A 69 -10.18 -7.26 -24.33
CA ALA A 69 -11.44 -6.92 -24.99
C ALA A 69 -12.49 -6.53 -23.96
N HIS A 70 -13.40 -5.62 -24.36
CA HIS A 70 -14.43 -5.03 -23.52
C HIS A 70 -15.83 -5.47 -24.00
N PRO A 71 -16.26 -6.73 -23.76
CA PRO A 71 -17.45 -7.32 -24.39
C PRO A 71 -18.75 -6.60 -24.02
N LEU A 72 -18.81 -6.00 -22.83
CA LEU A 72 -19.97 -5.26 -22.33
C LEU A 72 -19.81 -3.73 -22.40
N GLY A 73 -18.74 -3.24 -23.05
CA GLY A 73 -18.43 -1.82 -23.15
C GLY A 73 -17.54 -1.31 -22.02
N PRO A 74 -17.67 -0.05 -21.60
CA PRO A 74 -16.81 0.55 -20.60
C PRO A 74 -16.73 -0.22 -19.30
N ASP A 75 -15.55 -0.26 -18.71
CA ASP A 75 -15.31 -0.91 -17.41
C ASP A 75 -14.46 -0.04 -16.49
N THR A 76 -14.42 -0.43 -15.24
CA THR A 76 -13.55 0.20 -14.24
C THR A 76 -12.76 -0.88 -13.50
N PHE A 77 -11.48 -0.64 -13.34
CA PHE A 77 -10.61 -1.56 -12.63
C PHE A 77 -9.57 -0.82 -11.79
N THR A 78 -9.03 -1.51 -10.81
CA THR A 78 -7.86 -1.08 -10.05
C THR A 78 -6.66 -1.77 -10.64
N GLU A 79 -5.61 -1.00 -10.90
CA GLU A 79 -4.32 -1.51 -11.33
C GLU A 79 -3.28 -1.29 -10.23
N ILE A 80 -2.55 -2.34 -9.90
CA ILE A 80 -1.39 -2.27 -9.01
C ILE A 80 -0.19 -2.76 -9.81
N VAL A 81 0.74 -1.86 -10.12
CA VAL A 81 1.99 -2.19 -10.81
C VAL A 81 3.07 -2.44 -9.79
N LEU A 82 3.86 -3.49 -9.99
CA LEU A 82 4.94 -3.91 -9.12
C LEU A 82 6.26 -3.96 -9.88
N SER A 83 7.37 -3.58 -9.23
CA SER A 83 8.71 -3.80 -9.78
C SER A 83 9.08 -5.28 -9.74
N GLU A 84 10.01 -5.70 -10.59
CA GLU A 84 10.55 -7.07 -10.60
C GLU A 84 11.16 -7.47 -9.23
N PRO A 85 11.98 -6.64 -8.55
CA PRO A 85 12.45 -6.95 -7.21
C PRO A 85 11.31 -7.17 -6.21
N ARG A 86 10.22 -6.41 -6.34
CA ARG A 86 9.04 -6.58 -5.47
C ARG A 86 8.35 -7.92 -5.71
N VAL A 87 8.21 -8.35 -6.96
CA VAL A 87 7.62 -9.65 -7.31
C VAL A 87 8.52 -10.77 -6.82
N ALA A 88 9.83 -10.66 -7.00
CA ALA A 88 10.80 -11.63 -6.47
C ALA A 88 10.65 -11.79 -4.95
N ASP A 89 10.57 -10.68 -4.20
CA ASP A 89 10.33 -10.70 -2.74
C ASP A 89 9.04 -11.45 -2.37
N LEU A 90 7.96 -11.22 -3.13
CA LEU A 90 6.67 -11.85 -2.90
C LEU A 90 6.66 -13.34 -3.21
N LEU A 91 7.53 -13.78 -4.12
CA LEU A 91 7.65 -15.17 -4.61
C LEU A 91 8.87 -15.92 -4.05
N GLY A 92 9.51 -15.42 -3.00
CA GLY A 92 10.61 -16.12 -2.33
C GLY A 92 11.95 -16.06 -3.07
N GLY A 93 12.16 -15.01 -3.88
CA GLY A 93 13.44 -14.68 -4.53
C GLY A 93 13.47 -14.84 -6.06
N ASP A 94 12.47 -15.49 -6.67
CA ASP A 94 12.38 -15.67 -8.12
C ASP A 94 11.14 -14.92 -8.66
N PRO A 95 11.30 -13.95 -9.59
CA PRO A 95 10.19 -13.14 -10.12
C PRO A 95 9.30 -13.87 -11.13
N THR A 96 9.57 -15.13 -11.44
CA THR A 96 8.74 -15.92 -12.37
C THR A 96 7.33 -16.11 -11.82
N VAL A 97 6.38 -15.38 -12.36
CA VAL A 97 4.97 -15.44 -11.94
C VAL A 97 4.27 -16.61 -12.63
N PRO A 98 3.61 -17.52 -11.88
CA PRO A 98 2.78 -18.56 -12.46
C PRO A 98 1.62 -17.97 -13.25
N GLU A 99 1.18 -18.66 -14.29
CA GLU A 99 -0.03 -18.32 -15.01
C GLU A 99 -1.26 -18.60 -14.17
N GLY A 100 -2.27 -17.73 -14.26
CA GLY A 100 -3.57 -17.97 -13.64
C GLY A 100 -4.27 -16.71 -13.16
N LEU A 101 -5.51 -16.96 -12.69
CA LEU A 101 -6.33 -15.98 -11.99
C LEU A 101 -6.34 -16.32 -10.49
N VAL A 102 -6.34 -15.28 -9.67
CA VAL A 102 -6.60 -15.45 -8.25
C VAL A 102 -8.07 -15.12 -7.96
N MET A 103 -8.81 -16.09 -7.45
CA MET A 103 -10.19 -15.84 -7.04
C MET A 103 -10.25 -14.96 -5.81
N VAL A 104 -11.09 -13.95 -5.87
CA VAL A 104 -11.26 -12.96 -4.79
C VAL A 104 -12.06 -13.59 -3.66
N THR A 105 -11.43 -13.74 -2.49
CA THR A 105 -12.15 -14.12 -1.26
C THR A 105 -12.82 -12.90 -0.62
N PRO A 106 -13.79 -13.08 0.30
CA PRO A 106 -14.39 -11.96 1.02
C PRO A 106 -13.38 -11.05 1.70
N GLU A 107 -12.30 -11.61 2.24
CA GLU A 107 -11.22 -10.86 2.91
C GLU A 107 -10.42 -10.03 1.91
N LEU A 108 -10.09 -10.59 0.73
CA LEU A 108 -9.44 -9.84 -0.35
C LEU A 108 -10.34 -8.74 -0.89
N ALA A 109 -11.64 -9.02 -1.08
CA ALA A 109 -12.60 -8.03 -1.51
C ALA A 109 -12.67 -6.86 -0.52
N LEU A 110 -12.76 -7.16 0.78
CA LEU A 110 -12.76 -6.13 1.83
C LEU A 110 -11.46 -5.35 1.87
N ALA A 111 -10.31 -6.02 1.83
CA ALA A 111 -8.99 -5.38 1.83
C ALA A 111 -8.83 -4.42 0.64
N HIS A 112 -9.26 -4.84 -0.57
CA HIS A 112 -9.26 -3.99 -1.75
C HIS A 112 -10.16 -2.76 -1.59
N ARG A 113 -11.40 -2.93 -1.09
CA ARG A 113 -12.33 -1.80 -0.88
C ARG A 113 -11.80 -0.82 0.18
N LEU A 114 -11.17 -1.33 1.25
CA LEU A 114 -10.54 -0.49 2.26
C LEU A 114 -9.34 0.27 1.68
N LEU A 115 -8.50 -0.37 0.86
CA LEU A 115 -7.39 0.29 0.17
C LEU A 115 -7.89 1.47 -0.68
N LEU A 116 -8.89 1.24 -1.53
CA LEU A 116 -9.48 2.30 -2.37
C LEU A 116 -10.17 3.39 -1.55
N SER A 117 -10.86 3.03 -0.49
CA SER A 117 -11.50 4.01 0.40
C SER A 117 -10.48 4.93 1.06
N ARG A 118 -9.32 4.40 1.44
CA ARG A 118 -8.22 5.19 2.00
C ARG A 118 -7.58 6.07 0.93
N ALA A 119 -7.31 5.51 -0.25
CA ALA A 119 -6.75 6.25 -1.38
C ALA A 119 -7.61 7.47 -1.78
N ARG A 120 -8.94 7.33 -1.77
CA ARG A 120 -9.88 8.41 -2.08
C ARG A 120 -10.04 9.46 -0.98
N ARG A 121 -9.62 9.16 0.25
CA ARG A 121 -9.73 10.05 1.42
C ARG A 121 -8.40 10.70 1.80
N ASP A 122 -7.48 10.83 0.86
CA ASP A 122 -6.16 11.43 1.06
C ASP A 122 -5.35 10.76 2.18
N ALA A 123 -5.38 9.42 2.25
CA ALA A 123 -4.42 8.70 3.07
C ALA A 123 -3.01 9.05 2.60
N ASP A 124 -2.07 9.14 3.54
CA ASP A 124 -0.70 9.45 3.13
C ASP A 124 -0.04 8.29 2.37
N GLY A 125 1.02 8.60 1.60
CA GLY A 125 1.70 7.63 0.76
C GLY A 125 2.20 6.41 1.54
N PHE A 126 2.65 6.57 2.79
CA PHE A 126 3.11 5.46 3.61
C PHE A 126 1.98 4.47 3.94
N GLU A 127 0.79 4.97 4.32
CA GLU A 127 -0.37 4.11 4.59
C GLU A 127 -0.78 3.35 3.32
N LEU A 128 -0.79 4.05 2.17
CA LEU A 128 -1.15 3.43 0.90
C LEU A 128 -0.11 2.38 0.48
N ALA A 129 1.19 2.66 0.62
CA ALA A 129 2.26 1.71 0.32
C ALA A 129 2.18 0.46 1.22
N GLU A 130 1.98 0.64 2.54
CA GLU A 130 1.84 -0.48 3.47
C GLU A 130 0.63 -1.37 3.11
N ARG A 131 -0.52 -0.77 2.86
CA ARG A 131 -1.74 -1.50 2.49
C ARG A 131 -1.63 -2.19 1.14
N THR A 132 -1.02 -1.53 0.16
CA THR A 132 -0.81 -2.10 -1.17
C THR A 132 0.16 -3.28 -1.11
N ALA A 133 1.25 -3.17 -0.35
CA ALA A 133 2.20 -4.25 -0.15
C ALA A 133 1.55 -5.48 0.52
N LEU A 134 0.73 -5.27 1.55
CA LEU A 134 0.00 -6.35 2.22
C LEU A 134 -1.04 -7.00 1.31
N PHE A 135 -1.74 -6.20 0.51
CA PHE A 135 -2.72 -6.70 -0.46
C PHE A 135 -2.04 -7.55 -1.55
N ALA A 136 -0.97 -7.05 -2.16
CA ALA A 136 -0.19 -7.79 -3.15
C ALA A 136 0.33 -9.12 -2.58
N ALA A 137 0.89 -9.10 -1.37
CA ALA A 137 1.35 -10.31 -0.69
C ALA A 137 0.22 -11.34 -0.49
N ALA A 138 -1.00 -10.89 -0.16
CA ALA A 138 -2.15 -11.78 -0.01
C ALA A 138 -2.62 -12.40 -1.34
N VAL A 139 -2.48 -11.66 -2.45
CA VAL A 139 -2.74 -12.18 -3.81
C VAL A 139 -1.69 -13.22 -4.20
N PHE A 140 -0.41 -12.90 -4.08
CA PHE A 140 0.68 -13.82 -4.44
C PHE A 140 0.73 -15.07 -3.56
N ALA A 141 0.36 -14.98 -2.29
CA ALA A 141 0.24 -16.15 -1.41
C ALA A 141 -0.84 -17.14 -1.87
N ARG A 142 -1.83 -16.69 -2.63
CA ARG A 142 -2.85 -17.56 -3.24
C ARG A 142 -2.44 -18.08 -4.61
N LEU A 143 -1.72 -17.26 -5.37
CA LEU A 143 -1.23 -17.65 -6.70
C LEU A 143 -0.15 -18.72 -6.62
N ALA A 144 0.76 -18.60 -5.66
CA ALA A 144 1.93 -19.47 -5.51
C ALA A 144 2.18 -19.83 -4.03
N PRO A 145 1.27 -20.58 -3.37
CA PRO A 145 1.34 -20.84 -1.93
C PRO A 145 2.63 -21.55 -1.52
N ASP A 146 3.11 -22.50 -2.33
CA ASP A 146 4.31 -23.29 -2.04
C ASP A 146 5.60 -22.45 -2.08
N ARG A 147 5.63 -21.41 -2.93
CA ARG A 147 6.80 -20.53 -3.06
C ARG A 147 6.87 -19.52 -1.91
N VAL A 148 5.74 -18.97 -1.51
CA VAL A 148 5.64 -18.02 -0.39
C VAL A 148 5.92 -18.71 0.96
N ALA A 149 5.56 -19.98 1.10
CA ALA A 149 5.80 -20.78 2.30
C ALA A 149 7.25 -21.25 2.46
N SER A 150 8.08 -21.19 1.41
CA SER A 150 9.44 -21.77 1.39
C SER A 150 10.48 -20.99 2.23
N GLY A 151 10.13 -19.83 2.76
CA GLY A 151 11.01 -19.05 3.63
C GLY A 151 11.17 -19.71 5.02
N ARG A 152 12.43 -19.93 5.47
CA ARG A 152 12.72 -20.42 6.82
C ARG A 152 12.10 -19.47 7.85
N PRO A 153 11.26 -19.95 8.79
CA PRO A 153 10.64 -19.08 9.79
C PRO A 153 11.71 -18.32 10.58
N ALA A 154 11.66 -16.99 10.55
CA ALA A 154 12.53 -16.18 11.39
C ALA A 154 12.28 -16.51 12.87
N SER A 155 13.32 -16.59 13.68
CA SER A 155 13.20 -16.81 15.12
C SER A 155 12.40 -15.67 15.77
N ALA A 156 11.80 -15.93 16.93
CA ALA A 156 11.10 -14.89 17.69
C ALA A 156 12.04 -13.71 18.03
N ALA A 157 13.31 -13.97 18.30
CA ALA A 157 14.31 -12.94 18.54
C ALA A 157 14.60 -12.11 17.30
N ALA A 158 14.74 -12.75 16.10
CA ALA A 158 14.94 -12.03 14.84
C ALA A 158 13.75 -11.14 14.48
N ARG A 159 12.52 -11.64 14.69
CA ARG A 159 11.31 -10.84 14.47
C ARG A 159 11.24 -9.63 15.40
N ARG A 160 11.57 -9.78 16.68
CA ARG A 160 11.64 -8.66 17.62
C ARG A 160 12.67 -7.63 17.20
N ARG A 161 13.90 -8.05 16.86
CA ARG A 161 14.95 -7.15 16.36
C ARG A 161 14.46 -6.34 15.16
N LEU A 162 13.89 -7.00 14.16
CA LEU A 162 13.36 -6.32 12.98
C LEU A 162 12.31 -5.25 13.35
N ALA A 163 11.40 -5.57 14.27
CA ALA A 163 10.39 -4.61 14.74
C ALA A 163 11.03 -3.45 15.53
N ASP A 164 12.03 -3.72 16.37
CA ASP A 164 12.72 -2.70 17.17
C ASP A 164 13.60 -1.80 16.27
N ASP A 165 14.27 -2.35 15.28
CA ASP A 165 15.02 -1.57 14.27
C ASP A 165 14.09 -0.63 13.49
N ALA A 166 12.92 -1.12 13.07
CA ALA A 166 11.93 -0.27 12.43
C ALA A 166 11.41 0.85 13.34
N ARG A 167 11.17 0.56 14.62
CA ARG A 167 10.78 1.57 15.61
C ARG A 167 11.85 2.63 15.79
N ALA A 168 13.11 2.23 15.88
CA ALA A 168 14.23 3.15 16.01
C ALA A 168 14.35 4.10 14.80
N VAL A 169 14.24 3.56 13.59
CA VAL A 169 14.27 4.37 12.35
C VAL A 169 13.08 5.33 12.30
N LEU A 170 11.86 4.87 12.60
CA LEU A 170 10.66 5.71 12.60
C LEU A 170 10.72 6.80 13.68
N ALA A 171 11.26 6.50 14.85
CA ALA A 171 11.45 7.48 15.91
C ALA A 171 12.46 8.57 15.52
N ALA A 172 13.55 8.20 14.86
CA ALA A 172 14.55 9.15 14.37
C ALA A 172 14.03 9.96 13.17
N ARG A 173 13.33 9.32 12.24
CA ARG A 173 12.88 9.91 10.95
C ARG A 173 11.42 9.54 10.66
N PRO A 174 10.42 10.21 11.27
CA PRO A 174 8.99 9.89 11.08
C PRO A 174 8.47 10.28 9.69
N THR A 175 9.29 10.92 8.86
CA THR A 175 8.96 11.27 7.47
C THR A 175 9.45 10.23 6.47
N VAL A 176 10.18 9.19 6.92
CA VAL A 176 10.70 8.15 6.04
C VAL A 176 9.54 7.40 5.35
N GLY A 177 9.66 7.15 4.05
CA GLY A 177 8.73 6.31 3.28
C GLY A 177 8.90 4.83 3.61
N LEU A 178 7.88 4.02 3.32
CA LEU A 178 7.90 2.59 3.63
C LEU A 178 9.03 1.85 2.92
N GLU A 179 9.27 2.17 1.65
CA GLU A 179 10.36 1.56 0.87
C GLU A 179 11.74 1.87 1.46
N ALA A 180 11.97 3.13 1.82
CA ALA A 180 13.23 3.55 2.42
C ALA A 180 13.42 2.92 3.81
N LEU A 181 12.35 2.83 4.62
CA LEU A 181 12.37 2.14 5.91
C LEU A 181 12.74 0.67 5.72
N SER A 182 12.08 -0.02 4.82
CA SER A 182 12.28 -1.44 4.52
C SER A 182 13.71 -1.73 4.06
N ARG A 183 14.26 -0.87 3.21
CA ARG A 183 15.64 -0.93 2.74
C ARG A 183 16.65 -0.77 3.89
N VAL A 184 16.40 0.17 4.79
CA VAL A 184 17.28 0.42 5.96
C VAL A 184 17.29 -0.78 6.92
N VAL A 185 16.15 -1.43 7.15
CA VAL A 185 16.06 -2.57 8.07
C VAL A 185 16.31 -3.92 7.39
N GLY A 186 16.60 -3.94 6.07
CA GLY A 186 16.94 -5.15 5.33
C GLY A 186 15.79 -6.15 5.18
N ALA A 187 14.56 -5.65 5.05
CA ALA A 187 13.35 -6.48 4.90
C ALA A 187 12.43 -5.93 3.82
N SER A 188 11.69 -6.80 3.13
CA SER A 188 10.66 -6.33 2.21
C SER A 188 9.49 -5.65 2.95
N PRO A 189 8.80 -4.67 2.36
CA PRO A 189 7.71 -3.94 3.00
C PRO A 189 6.61 -4.83 3.54
N HIS A 190 6.17 -5.84 2.78
CA HIS A 190 5.13 -6.75 3.24
C HIS A 190 5.60 -7.62 4.42
N HIS A 191 6.86 -8.10 4.39
CA HIS A 191 7.43 -8.87 5.49
C HIS A 191 7.57 -8.00 6.74
N LEU A 192 8.11 -6.79 6.59
CA LEU A 192 8.25 -5.83 7.67
C LEU A 192 6.89 -5.50 8.31
N SER A 193 5.87 -5.17 7.51
CA SER A 193 4.53 -4.84 8.00
C SER A 193 3.88 -5.99 8.76
N ARG A 194 4.01 -7.22 8.24
CA ARG A 194 3.50 -8.44 8.92
C ARG A 194 4.21 -8.67 10.26
N VAL A 195 5.55 -8.67 10.24
CA VAL A 195 6.34 -8.90 11.46
C VAL A 195 6.10 -7.81 12.48
N PHE A 196 6.10 -6.54 12.06
CA PHE A 196 5.86 -5.41 12.95
C PHE A 196 4.50 -5.52 13.63
N THR A 197 3.44 -5.79 12.86
CA THR A 197 2.08 -5.96 13.42
C THR A 197 1.99 -7.16 14.35
N ALA A 198 2.60 -8.28 13.99
CA ALA A 198 2.60 -9.49 14.83
C ALA A 198 3.36 -9.29 16.17
N VAL A 199 4.44 -8.48 16.16
CA VAL A 199 5.25 -8.23 17.36
C VAL A 199 4.66 -7.11 18.23
N THR A 200 4.14 -6.03 17.63
CA THR A 200 3.73 -4.82 18.34
C THR A 200 2.21 -4.68 18.54
N GLY A 201 1.41 -5.48 17.82
CA GLY A 201 -0.05 -5.34 17.79
C GLY A 201 -0.54 -4.10 17.01
N SER A 202 0.34 -3.39 16.32
CA SER A 202 0.02 -2.14 15.61
C SER A 202 0.66 -2.12 14.22
N THR A 203 0.00 -1.50 13.23
CA THR A 203 0.61 -1.31 11.91
C THR A 203 1.75 -0.29 11.98
N LEU A 204 2.67 -0.34 11.01
CA LEU A 204 3.75 0.64 10.86
C LEU A 204 3.18 2.05 10.72
N CYS A 205 2.13 2.22 9.90
CA CYS A 205 1.44 3.50 9.73
C CYS A 205 0.91 4.05 11.06
N ALA A 206 0.15 3.24 11.82
CA ALA A 206 -0.39 3.67 13.10
C ALA A 206 0.69 4.01 14.12
N HIS A 207 1.82 3.29 14.13
CA HIS A 207 2.96 3.59 14.99
C HIS A 207 3.62 4.92 14.61
N ARG A 208 3.86 5.14 13.32
CA ARG A 208 4.41 6.40 12.80
C ARG A 208 3.51 7.60 13.14
N ASP A 209 2.20 7.44 12.98
CA ASP A 209 1.24 8.50 13.30
C ASP A 209 1.26 8.88 14.79
N ARG A 210 1.45 7.90 15.68
CA ARG A 210 1.65 8.17 17.11
C ARG A 210 2.92 8.98 17.38
N LEU A 211 4.03 8.64 16.72
CA LEU A 211 5.29 9.37 16.83
C LEU A 211 5.16 10.82 16.32
N ARG A 212 4.49 11.00 15.18
CA ARG A 212 4.20 12.33 14.64
C ARG A 212 3.33 13.14 15.59
N LEU A 213 2.27 12.52 16.13
CA LEU A 213 1.39 13.17 17.11
C LEU A 213 2.16 13.61 18.35
N ALA A 214 3.01 12.74 18.91
CA ALA A 214 3.83 13.10 20.08
C ALA A 214 4.67 14.36 19.78
N ARG A 215 5.34 14.43 18.63
CA ARG A 215 6.11 15.60 18.23
C ARG A 215 5.25 16.86 18.02
N VAL A 216 4.04 16.70 17.45
CA VAL A 216 3.11 17.84 17.36
C VAL A 216 2.79 18.36 18.74
N LEU A 217 2.47 17.50 19.70
CA LEU A 217 2.13 17.89 21.08
C LEU A 217 3.29 18.59 21.77
N ASP A 218 4.52 18.07 21.63
CA ASP A 218 5.74 18.69 22.17
C ASP A 218 5.96 20.10 21.62
N ARG A 219 5.89 20.25 20.30
CA ARG A 219 6.05 21.57 19.64
C ARG A 219 4.94 22.57 20.01
N LEU A 220 3.69 22.08 20.13
CA LEU A 220 2.59 22.94 20.59
C LEU A 220 2.78 23.38 22.06
N ASN A 221 3.32 22.51 22.91
CA ASN A 221 3.65 22.85 24.31
C ASN A 221 4.79 23.88 24.39
N GLU A 222 5.75 23.85 23.44
CA GLU A 222 6.80 24.85 23.28
C GLU A 222 6.30 26.18 22.68
N GLY A 223 5.00 26.26 22.33
CA GLY A 223 4.37 27.48 21.82
C GLY A 223 4.40 27.66 20.30
N GLU A 224 4.72 26.61 19.53
CA GLU A 224 4.76 26.64 18.07
C GLU A 224 3.48 27.23 17.45
N ARG A 225 3.66 28.22 16.57
CA ARG A 225 2.56 28.93 15.89
C ARG A 225 2.48 28.64 14.40
N ASP A 226 3.61 28.31 13.76
CA ASP A 226 3.64 27.93 12.33
C ASP A 226 3.19 26.47 12.15
N LEU A 227 1.88 26.29 12.16
CA LEU A 227 1.29 24.95 11.96
C LEU A 227 1.51 24.42 10.54
N ALA A 228 1.71 25.30 9.55
CA ALA A 228 1.98 24.87 8.18
C ALA A 228 3.43 24.36 8.05
N GLY A 229 4.39 25.06 8.65
CA GLY A 229 5.78 24.63 8.76
C GLY A 229 5.90 23.31 9.51
N LEU A 230 5.24 23.22 10.68
CA LEU A 230 5.22 22.01 11.49
C LEU A 230 4.64 20.79 10.72
N ALA A 231 3.57 20.99 9.96
CA ALA A 231 2.99 19.93 9.16
C ALA A 231 3.99 19.40 8.12
N ARG A 232 4.68 20.27 7.41
CA ARG A 232 5.72 19.90 6.43
C ARG A 232 6.91 19.20 7.09
N GLU A 233 7.40 19.73 8.21
CA GLU A 233 8.50 19.15 8.98
C GLU A 233 8.20 17.71 9.41
N LEU A 234 6.97 17.45 9.83
CA LEU A 234 6.53 16.14 10.31
C LEU A 234 5.99 15.22 9.19
N GLY A 235 6.06 15.65 7.93
CA GLY A 235 5.70 14.85 6.76
C GLY A 235 4.19 14.64 6.58
N TYR A 236 3.36 15.56 7.04
CA TYR A 236 1.97 15.66 6.62
C TYR A 236 1.91 16.36 5.25
N THR A 237 0.93 16.02 4.44
CA THR A 237 0.73 16.64 3.11
C THR A 237 0.55 18.16 3.22
N ASP A 238 -0.21 18.59 4.21
CA ASP A 238 -0.48 19.98 4.51
C ASP A 238 -0.96 20.18 5.96
N GLN A 239 -1.16 21.44 6.36
CA GLN A 239 -1.69 21.79 7.68
C GLN A 239 -3.08 21.19 7.94
N SER A 240 -3.93 21.12 6.92
CA SER A 240 -5.29 20.60 7.05
C SER A 240 -5.27 19.09 7.33
N HIS A 241 -4.37 18.35 6.67
CA HIS A 241 -4.12 16.94 6.94
C HIS A 241 -3.65 16.73 8.38
N MET A 242 -2.64 17.46 8.84
CA MET A 242 -2.18 17.42 10.24
C MET A 242 -3.32 17.74 11.22
N THR A 243 -4.09 18.80 10.96
CA THR A 243 -5.22 19.21 11.83
C THR A 243 -6.27 18.11 11.94
N ARG A 244 -6.62 17.46 10.82
CA ARG A 244 -7.57 16.32 10.82
C ARG A 244 -7.02 15.14 11.59
N ALA A 245 -5.74 14.81 11.43
CA ALA A 245 -5.08 13.71 12.13
C ALA A 245 -5.06 13.95 13.64
N VAL A 246 -4.62 15.13 14.08
CA VAL A 246 -4.59 15.52 15.49
C VAL A 246 -5.99 15.52 16.09
N ARG A 247 -6.97 16.13 15.42
CA ARG A 247 -8.35 16.15 15.93
C ARG A 247 -8.96 14.75 16.06
N ARG A 248 -8.64 13.86 15.13
CA ARG A 248 -9.08 12.45 15.19
C ARG A 248 -8.47 11.72 16.39
N ALA A 249 -7.20 12.01 16.69
CA ALA A 249 -6.45 11.32 17.75
C ALA A 249 -6.80 11.81 19.17
N VAL A 250 -6.97 13.14 19.34
CA VAL A 250 -7.12 13.76 20.67
C VAL A 250 -8.39 14.59 20.83
N GLY A 251 -9.29 14.60 19.85
CA GLY A 251 -10.59 15.28 19.91
C GLY A 251 -10.55 16.79 19.69
N MET A 252 -9.37 17.41 19.63
CA MET A 252 -9.22 18.87 19.57
C MET A 252 -8.26 19.30 18.46
N PRO A 253 -8.47 20.47 17.83
CA PRO A 253 -7.55 21.01 16.83
C PRO A 253 -6.25 21.54 17.46
N PRO A 254 -5.11 21.59 16.72
CA PRO A 254 -3.81 22.01 17.23
C PRO A 254 -3.81 23.37 17.92
N GLY A 255 -4.50 24.38 17.37
CA GLY A 255 -4.56 25.72 17.99
C GLY A 255 -5.16 25.72 19.37
N ARG A 256 -6.24 24.93 19.60
CA ARG A 256 -6.85 24.80 20.92
C ARG A 256 -5.98 24.00 21.89
N LEU A 257 -5.29 22.95 21.39
CA LEU A 257 -4.34 22.18 22.18
C LEU A 257 -3.17 23.07 22.64
N ARG A 258 -2.63 23.91 21.75
CA ARG A 258 -1.58 24.84 22.14
C ARG A 258 -2.01 25.74 23.29
N THR A 259 -3.20 26.39 23.20
CA THR A 259 -3.71 27.24 24.27
C THR A 259 -3.82 26.44 25.57
N LEU A 260 -4.35 25.24 25.54
CA LEU A 260 -4.49 24.38 26.72
C LEU A 260 -3.13 24.02 27.35
N LEU A 261 -2.15 23.66 26.51
CA LEU A 261 -0.83 23.22 26.96
C LEU A 261 0.01 24.40 27.50
N THR A 262 -0.11 25.59 26.92
CA THR A 262 0.65 26.78 27.35
C THR A 262 -0.04 27.53 28.52
N SER A 263 -1.35 27.36 28.74
CA SER A 263 -2.09 27.99 29.84
C SER A 263 -2.00 27.22 31.17
N GLY A 264 -1.49 25.99 31.17
CA GLY A 264 -1.41 25.13 32.37
C GLY A 264 -0.13 25.29 33.19
N GLY A 265 0.71 26.29 32.88
CA GLY A 265 1.99 26.55 33.54
C GLY A 265 2.02 27.84 34.37
N ALA A 266 0.86 28.30 34.87
CA ALA A 266 0.78 29.45 35.80
C ALA A 266 0.29 29.01 37.17
#